data_9e307611ccd3d871d33e72e9535748d7
#
_entry.id   9e307611ccd3d871d33e72e9535748d7
#
_cell.length_a   1.000
_cell.length_b   1.000
_cell.length_c   1.000
_cell.angle_alpha   90.00
_cell.angle_beta   90.00
_cell.angle_gamma   90.00
#
_symmetry.space_group_name_H-M   'P 1'
#
loop_
_entity.id
_entity.type
_entity.pdbx_description
1 polymer ?
#
loop_
_entity_poly.entity_id
_entity_poly.type
_entity_poly.pdbx_seq_one_letter_code
_entity_poly.pdbx_strand_id
1 'polypeptide(L)'
;RTTQGVGSPDVGDVYTRAYPLAQQVGETSQLVRILWSLSQWHMTQGQMAPADALAQRLLDLVQGQPDTGFAVEGHFVLGTMASHRGDFLTARAHLEHSCRLADTLPSSAPLLRGGFVRGVTPRTSLARVLWTLGYADQAQQRGQEALTLARQEDHIPTLAYAEYFVGLVCQCRRDVAATQAHADALLAVAAVHRLA
;
A
#
# COMPACT_ATOMS: atom_id res chain seq x y z
N ARG A 1 -19.77 -16.24 2.07
CA ARG A 1 -19.06 -15.45 3.12
C ARG A 1 -18.94 -14.04 2.56
N THR A 2 -19.70 -13.11 3.10
CA THR A 2 -19.53 -11.68 2.82
C THR A 2 -18.13 -11.29 3.31
N THR A 3 -17.24 -10.89 2.41
CA THR A 3 -15.98 -10.29 2.76
C THR A 3 -16.28 -8.92 3.37
N GLN A 4 -16.16 -8.82 4.67
CA GLN A 4 -16.29 -7.53 5.36
C GLN A 4 -15.07 -6.69 4.99
N GLY A 5 -15.29 -5.43 4.60
CA GLY A 5 -14.21 -4.51 4.25
C GLY A 5 -13.26 -4.24 5.43
N VAL A 6 -12.06 -3.72 5.13
CA VAL A 6 -11.00 -3.43 6.12
C VAL A 6 -11.48 -2.55 7.29
N GLY A 7 -12.49 -1.72 7.07
CA GLY A 7 -13.07 -0.85 8.11
C GLY A 7 -14.11 -1.51 9.03
N SER A 8 -14.41 -2.79 8.87
CA SER A 8 -15.37 -3.49 9.74
C SER A 8 -14.88 -3.51 11.21
N PRO A 9 -15.76 -3.29 12.21
CA PRO A 9 -15.44 -3.44 13.63
C PRO A 9 -14.83 -4.81 13.97
N ASP A 10 -15.36 -5.88 13.40
CA ASP A 10 -14.86 -7.25 13.62
C ASP A 10 -13.40 -7.40 13.20
N VAL A 11 -12.95 -6.69 12.17
CA VAL A 11 -11.55 -6.68 11.73
C VAL A 11 -10.66 -6.05 12.79
N GLY A 12 -11.07 -4.91 13.35
CA GLY A 12 -10.36 -4.26 14.45
C GLY A 12 -10.23 -5.13 15.68
N ASP A 13 -11.32 -5.77 16.10
CA ASP A 13 -11.35 -6.66 17.26
C ASP A 13 -10.41 -7.86 17.08
N VAL A 14 -10.42 -8.49 15.90
CA VAL A 14 -9.52 -9.62 15.61
C VAL A 14 -8.06 -9.21 15.70
N TYR A 15 -7.65 -8.10 15.09
CA TYR A 15 -6.26 -7.66 15.13
C TYR A 15 -5.84 -7.14 16.50
N THR A 16 -6.74 -6.47 17.24
CA THR A 16 -6.47 -6.03 18.62
C THR A 16 -6.21 -7.21 19.55
N ARG A 17 -6.95 -8.30 19.39
CA ARG A 17 -6.73 -9.54 20.15
C ARG A 17 -5.50 -10.32 19.68
N ALA A 18 -5.21 -10.30 18.39
CA ALA A 18 -4.05 -11.00 17.83
C ALA A 18 -2.72 -10.34 18.21
N TYR A 19 -2.70 -9.02 18.40
CA TYR A 19 -1.47 -8.28 18.66
C TYR A 19 -0.69 -8.75 19.90
N PRO A 20 -1.28 -8.85 21.11
CA PRO A 20 -0.54 -9.35 22.29
C PRO A 20 -0.08 -10.80 22.13
N LEU A 21 -0.81 -11.63 21.40
CA LEU A 21 -0.41 -13.01 21.12
C LEU A 21 0.81 -13.06 20.21
N ALA A 22 0.82 -12.24 19.16
CA ALA A 22 1.95 -12.15 18.25
C ALA A 22 3.22 -11.60 18.94
N GLN A 23 3.05 -10.70 19.91
CA GLN A 23 4.17 -10.22 20.73
C GLN A 23 4.77 -11.35 21.58
N GLN A 24 3.96 -12.25 22.13
CA GLN A 24 4.43 -13.41 22.90
C GLN A 24 5.17 -14.43 22.02
N VAL A 25 4.69 -14.65 20.79
CA VAL A 25 5.33 -15.56 19.82
C VAL A 25 6.66 -14.99 19.34
N GLY A 26 6.77 -13.66 19.22
CA GLY A 26 8.01 -12.97 18.82
C GLY A 26 8.38 -13.10 17.35
N GLU A 27 7.47 -13.63 16.50
CA GLU A 27 7.73 -13.73 15.06
C GLU A 27 7.53 -12.38 14.38
N THR A 28 8.64 -11.76 13.94
CA THR A 28 8.65 -10.44 13.31
C THR A 28 7.64 -10.33 12.17
N SER A 29 7.52 -11.38 11.38
CA SER A 29 6.64 -11.44 10.23
C SER A 29 5.16 -11.27 10.58
N GLN A 30 4.71 -11.88 11.65
CA GLN A 30 3.33 -11.76 12.14
C GLN A 30 3.09 -10.39 12.74
N LEU A 31 4.05 -9.88 13.52
CA LEU A 31 3.99 -8.55 14.11
C LEU A 31 3.87 -7.46 13.06
N VAL A 32 4.68 -7.50 12.01
CA VAL A 32 4.62 -6.55 10.90
C VAL A 32 3.23 -6.53 10.27
N ARG A 33 2.67 -7.71 9.98
CA ARG A 33 1.34 -7.83 9.40
C ARG A 33 0.24 -7.25 10.29
N ILE A 34 0.29 -7.55 11.59
CA ILE A 34 -0.73 -7.09 12.54
C ILE A 34 -0.62 -5.58 12.75
N LEU A 35 0.59 -5.04 12.94
CA LEU A 35 0.82 -3.60 13.09
C LEU A 35 0.34 -2.83 11.86
N TRP A 36 0.63 -3.34 10.65
CA TRP A 36 0.15 -2.76 9.41
C TRP A 36 -1.39 -2.76 9.34
N SER A 37 -2.01 -3.91 9.62
CA SER A 37 -3.47 -4.04 9.54
C SER A 37 -4.19 -3.17 10.57
N LEU A 38 -3.67 -3.09 11.80
CA LEU A 38 -4.22 -2.22 12.83
C LEU A 38 -4.05 -0.74 12.47
N SER A 39 -2.90 -0.33 11.92
CA SER A 39 -2.71 1.06 11.51
C SER A 39 -3.70 1.45 10.41
N GLN A 40 -3.92 0.57 9.43
CA GLN A 40 -4.92 0.79 8.38
C GLN A 40 -6.34 0.85 8.94
N TRP A 41 -6.69 -0.06 9.87
CA TRP A 41 -8.01 -0.06 10.49
C TRP A 41 -8.26 1.24 11.25
N HIS A 42 -7.34 1.68 12.14
CA HIS A 42 -7.46 2.95 12.84
C HIS A 42 -7.59 4.15 11.88
N MET A 43 -6.85 4.11 10.78
CA MET A 43 -6.97 5.14 9.74
C MET A 43 -8.38 5.18 9.13
N THR A 44 -8.98 4.02 8.81
CA THR A 44 -10.36 3.98 8.28
C THR A 44 -11.41 4.45 9.28
N GLN A 45 -11.10 4.38 10.58
CA GLN A 45 -11.94 4.91 11.66
C GLN A 45 -11.69 6.41 11.93
N GLY A 46 -10.80 7.08 11.16
CA GLY A 46 -10.40 8.47 11.40
C GLY A 46 -9.50 8.67 12.62
N GLN A 47 -9.02 7.60 13.23
CA GLN A 47 -8.18 7.61 14.43
C GLN A 47 -6.70 7.73 14.06
N MET A 48 -6.27 8.93 13.64
CA MET A 48 -4.93 9.12 13.08
C MET A 48 -3.80 8.91 14.10
N ALA A 49 -3.97 9.37 15.37
CA ALA A 49 -2.92 9.25 16.38
C ALA A 49 -2.59 7.78 16.71
N PRO A 50 -3.55 6.89 16.99
CA PRO A 50 -3.27 5.46 17.10
C PRO A 50 -2.65 4.84 15.85
N ALA A 51 -3.12 5.21 14.66
CA ALA A 51 -2.57 4.72 13.39
C ALA A 51 -1.09 5.07 13.23
N ASP A 52 -0.72 6.32 13.55
CA ASP A 52 0.66 6.79 13.52
C ASP A 52 1.57 6.07 14.52
N ALA A 53 1.10 5.89 15.75
CA ALA A 53 1.85 5.19 16.78
C ALA A 53 2.17 3.73 16.36
N LEU A 54 1.21 3.06 15.71
CA LEU A 54 1.40 1.70 15.19
C LEU A 54 2.34 1.68 13.99
N ALA A 55 2.24 2.66 13.09
CA ALA A 55 3.14 2.80 11.95
C ALA A 55 4.59 3.05 12.39
N GLN A 56 4.80 3.92 13.39
CA GLN A 56 6.13 4.15 13.96
C GLN A 56 6.69 2.88 14.59
N ARG A 57 5.87 2.17 15.37
CA ARG A 57 6.25 0.90 16.00
C ARG A 57 6.61 -0.18 14.98
N LEU A 58 5.92 -0.19 13.83
CA LEU A 58 6.26 -1.06 12.72
C LEU A 58 7.63 -0.70 12.15
N LEU A 59 7.94 0.57 11.94
CA LEU A 59 9.26 0.99 11.47
C LEU A 59 10.36 0.59 12.45
N ASP A 60 10.17 0.87 13.75
CA ASP A 60 11.15 0.52 14.79
C ASP A 60 11.42 -1.00 14.81
N LEU A 61 10.38 -1.81 14.59
CA LEU A 61 10.48 -3.26 14.52
C LEU A 61 11.31 -3.74 13.32
N VAL A 62 11.19 -3.06 12.16
CA VAL A 62 11.87 -3.47 10.92
C VAL A 62 13.24 -2.83 10.74
N GLN A 63 13.56 -1.78 11.49
CA GLN A 63 14.90 -1.20 11.51
C GLN A 63 15.91 -2.22 12.04
N GLY A 64 16.98 -2.41 11.27
CA GLY A 64 18.02 -3.38 11.65
C GLY A 64 17.71 -4.84 11.31
N GLN A 65 16.54 -5.13 10.74
CA GLN A 65 16.25 -6.46 10.21
C GLN A 65 17.00 -6.70 8.90
N PRO A 66 17.55 -7.91 8.69
CA PRO A 66 18.25 -8.22 7.45
C PRO A 66 17.33 -8.33 6.23
N ASP A 67 16.02 -8.53 6.46
CA ASP A 67 15.03 -8.62 5.39
C ASP A 67 14.60 -7.23 4.90
N THR A 68 15.15 -6.83 3.77
CA THR A 68 14.82 -5.56 3.09
C THR A 68 13.32 -5.43 2.77
N GLY A 69 12.60 -6.55 2.59
CA GLY A 69 11.15 -6.54 2.36
C GLY A 69 10.37 -5.90 3.50
N PHE A 70 10.79 -6.09 4.74
CA PHE A 70 10.17 -5.42 5.89
C PHE A 70 10.39 -3.91 5.88
N ALA A 71 11.59 -3.48 5.48
CA ALA A 71 11.87 -2.05 5.35
C ALA A 71 11.02 -1.40 4.25
N VAL A 72 10.78 -2.09 3.14
CA VAL A 72 9.83 -1.63 2.09
C VAL A 72 8.44 -1.37 2.69
N GLU A 73 7.91 -2.34 3.46
CA GLU A 73 6.61 -2.20 4.12
C GLU A 73 6.58 -1.06 5.14
N GLY A 74 7.58 -0.97 6.01
CA GLY A 74 7.66 0.08 7.04
C GLY A 74 7.62 1.48 6.43
N HIS A 75 8.46 1.73 5.44
CA HIS A 75 8.49 3.02 4.76
C HIS A 75 7.22 3.29 3.94
N PHE A 76 6.62 2.29 3.33
CA PHE A 76 5.33 2.42 2.65
C PHE A 76 4.22 2.86 3.61
N VAL A 77 4.12 2.23 4.78
CA VAL A 77 3.10 2.56 5.79
C VAL A 77 3.29 3.99 6.31
N LEU A 78 4.50 4.38 6.68
CA LEU A 78 4.78 5.74 7.13
C LEU A 78 4.49 6.80 6.08
N GLY A 79 4.87 6.54 4.83
CA GLY A 79 4.58 7.45 3.72
C GLY A 79 3.06 7.59 3.50
N THR A 80 2.31 6.48 3.63
CA THR A 80 0.86 6.49 3.54
C THR A 80 0.23 7.30 4.69
N MET A 81 0.67 7.08 5.93
CA MET A 81 0.18 7.83 7.09
C MET A 81 0.47 9.33 6.97
N ALA A 82 1.70 9.71 6.59
CA ALA A 82 2.07 11.10 6.35
C ALA A 82 1.19 11.75 5.27
N SER A 83 0.90 11.02 4.18
CA SER A 83 0.00 11.50 3.13
C SER A 83 -1.42 11.78 3.64
N HIS A 84 -1.97 10.92 4.50
CA HIS A 84 -3.29 11.12 5.07
C HIS A 84 -3.37 12.29 6.05
N ARG A 85 -2.24 12.67 6.68
CA ARG A 85 -2.13 13.87 7.51
C ARG A 85 -1.92 15.16 6.69
N GLY A 86 -1.73 15.06 5.39
CA GLY A 86 -1.37 16.19 4.54
C GLY A 86 0.12 16.57 4.55
N ASP A 87 0.97 15.79 5.25
CA ASP A 87 2.42 15.97 5.23
C ASP A 87 3.02 15.28 3.99
N PHE A 88 2.80 15.90 2.84
CA PHE A 88 3.16 15.32 1.55
C PHE A 88 4.67 15.28 1.30
N LEU A 89 5.47 16.15 1.94
CA LEU A 89 6.92 16.12 1.81
C LEU A 89 7.52 14.91 2.53
N THR A 90 7.11 14.66 3.76
CA THR A 90 7.49 13.46 4.52
C THR A 90 6.96 12.19 3.82
N ALA A 91 5.72 12.23 3.32
CA ALA A 91 5.12 11.13 2.55
C ALA A 91 5.98 10.78 1.34
N ARG A 92 6.38 11.77 0.55
CA ARG A 92 7.25 11.61 -0.62
C ARG A 92 8.58 10.95 -0.23
N ALA A 93 9.26 11.46 0.80
CA ALA A 93 10.55 10.94 1.24
C ALA A 93 10.48 9.44 1.59
N HIS A 94 9.49 9.04 2.38
CA HIS A 94 9.28 7.65 2.75
C HIS A 94 8.88 6.77 1.56
N LEU A 95 7.97 7.21 0.70
CA LEU A 95 7.52 6.43 -0.46
C LEU A 95 8.64 6.27 -1.50
N GLU A 96 9.45 7.31 -1.76
CA GLU A 96 10.62 7.19 -2.62
C GLU A 96 11.65 6.20 -2.04
N HIS A 97 11.84 6.21 -0.72
CA HIS A 97 12.73 5.25 -0.08
C HIS A 97 12.20 3.82 -0.20
N SER A 98 10.91 3.62 0.04
CA SER A 98 10.25 2.32 -0.15
C SER A 98 10.39 1.81 -1.59
N CYS A 99 10.22 2.68 -2.60
CA CYS A 99 10.43 2.32 -4.01
C CYS A 99 11.87 1.87 -4.28
N ARG A 100 12.86 2.66 -3.81
CA ARG A 100 14.28 2.31 -3.98
C ARG A 100 14.63 0.96 -3.35
N LEU A 101 14.15 0.69 -2.14
CA LEU A 101 14.36 -0.60 -1.48
C LEU A 101 13.69 -1.73 -2.26
N ALA A 102 12.47 -1.53 -2.75
CA ALA A 102 11.77 -2.54 -3.55
C ALA A 102 12.54 -2.91 -4.82
N ASP A 103 13.23 -1.94 -5.45
CA ASP A 103 14.04 -2.16 -6.65
C ASP A 103 15.31 -3.02 -6.39
N THR A 104 15.75 -3.10 -5.13
CA THR A 104 16.90 -3.96 -4.77
C THR A 104 16.51 -5.42 -4.49
N LEU A 105 15.22 -5.70 -4.39
CA LEU A 105 14.72 -7.03 -4.07
C LEU A 105 14.71 -7.93 -5.31
N PRO A 106 15.11 -9.21 -5.17
CA PRO A 106 15.02 -10.15 -6.28
C PRO A 106 13.55 -10.40 -6.67
N SER A 107 13.29 -10.68 -7.95
CA SER A 107 11.95 -11.00 -8.46
C SER A 107 11.29 -12.19 -7.76
N SER A 108 12.12 -13.16 -7.27
CA SER A 108 11.66 -14.32 -6.51
C SER A 108 11.28 -14.03 -5.06
N ALA A 109 11.54 -12.81 -4.58
CA ALA A 109 11.25 -12.50 -3.20
C ALA A 109 9.72 -12.53 -2.94
N PRO A 110 9.20 -13.05 -1.79
CA PRO A 110 7.78 -13.25 -1.55
C PRO A 110 6.98 -11.95 -1.67
N LEU A 111 5.72 -12.04 -2.09
CA LEU A 111 4.80 -10.91 -2.12
C LEU A 111 4.81 -10.17 -0.78
N LEU A 112 4.58 -8.86 -0.81
CA LEU A 112 4.35 -8.10 0.41
C LEU A 112 3.25 -8.77 1.23
N ARG A 113 3.35 -8.69 2.54
CA ARG A 113 2.48 -9.44 3.46
C ARG A 113 1.02 -8.99 3.45
N GLY A 114 0.71 -7.88 2.79
CA GLY A 114 -0.63 -7.48 2.40
C GLY A 114 -1.18 -8.21 1.16
N GLY A 115 -0.39 -9.11 0.55
CA GLY A 115 -0.79 -9.86 -0.64
C GLY A 115 -0.59 -9.12 -1.95
N PHE A 116 0.14 -7.99 -1.96
CA PHE A 116 0.43 -7.23 -3.17
C PHE A 116 1.90 -7.39 -3.62
N VAL A 117 2.11 -7.28 -4.92
CA VAL A 117 3.46 -7.28 -5.50
C VAL A 117 4.26 -6.09 -5.00
N ARG A 118 5.50 -6.37 -4.60
CA ARG A 118 6.43 -5.36 -4.11
C ARG A 118 6.68 -4.27 -5.14
N GLY A 119 6.80 -3.07 -4.64
CA GLY A 119 7.07 -1.92 -5.48
C GLY A 119 5.84 -1.34 -6.18
N VAL A 120 4.72 -2.06 -6.31
CA VAL A 120 3.48 -1.54 -6.90
C VAL A 120 2.79 -0.57 -5.94
N THR A 121 2.51 -1.01 -4.71
CA THR A 121 1.81 -0.17 -3.72
C THR A 121 2.55 1.12 -3.38
N PRO A 122 3.87 1.14 -3.13
CA PRO A 122 4.55 2.41 -2.86
C PRO A 122 4.59 3.32 -4.09
N ARG A 123 4.69 2.78 -5.32
CA ARG A 123 4.66 3.61 -6.55
C ARG A 123 3.32 4.26 -6.81
N THR A 124 2.22 3.54 -6.62
CA THR A 124 0.87 4.11 -6.77
C THR A 124 0.59 5.19 -5.72
N SER A 125 1.03 4.99 -4.48
CA SER A 125 0.92 5.99 -3.42
C SER A 125 1.81 7.21 -3.69
N LEU A 126 3.04 6.98 -4.17
CA LEU A 126 3.96 8.04 -4.57
C LEU A 126 3.39 8.86 -5.74
N ALA A 127 2.76 8.22 -6.73
CA ALA A 127 2.13 8.91 -7.84
C ALA A 127 1.07 9.92 -7.35
N ARG A 128 0.23 9.51 -6.39
CA ARG A 128 -0.77 10.41 -5.79
C ARG A 128 -0.13 11.57 -5.04
N VAL A 129 0.90 11.31 -4.24
CA VAL A 129 1.63 12.35 -3.48
C VAL A 129 2.32 13.33 -4.43
N LEU A 130 2.97 12.84 -5.48
CA LEU A 130 3.62 13.67 -6.49
C LEU A 130 2.60 14.56 -7.22
N TRP A 131 1.43 14.00 -7.56
CA TRP A 131 0.35 14.80 -8.13
C TRP A 131 -0.07 15.95 -7.21
N THR A 132 -0.30 15.65 -5.93
CA THR A 132 -0.69 16.66 -4.94
C THR A 132 0.37 17.75 -4.75
N LEU A 133 1.64 17.41 -4.88
CA LEU A 133 2.78 18.33 -4.83
C LEU A 133 2.99 19.10 -6.14
N GLY A 134 2.21 18.85 -7.20
CA GLY A 134 2.31 19.53 -8.49
C GLY A 134 3.30 18.90 -9.49
N TYR A 135 3.86 17.74 -9.19
CA TYR A 135 4.79 17.02 -10.08
C TYR A 135 4.03 16.06 -11.03
N ALA A 136 3.19 16.61 -11.91
CA ALA A 136 2.25 15.85 -12.73
C ALA A 136 2.91 14.77 -13.61
N ASP A 137 4.04 15.09 -14.24
CA ASP A 137 4.74 14.14 -15.13
C ASP A 137 5.39 13.01 -14.35
N GLN A 138 6.00 13.32 -13.19
CA GLN A 138 6.55 12.30 -12.31
C GLN A 138 5.45 11.41 -11.74
N ALA A 139 4.29 11.96 -11.41
CA ALA A 139 3.13 11.19 -10.96
C ALA A 139 2.68 10.18 -12.02
N GLN A 140 2.57 10.62 -13.27
CA GLN A 140 2.22 9.75 -14.39
C GLN A 140 3.27 8.64 -14.59
N GLN A 141 4.55 9.00 -14.57
CA GLN A 141 5.64 8.04 -14.72
C GLN A 141 5.57 6.95 -13.63
N ARG A 142 5.42 7.33 -12.36
CA ARG A 142 5.32 6.36 -11.25
C ARG A 142 4.10 5.45 -11.36
N GLY A 143 2.97 5.99 -11.83
CA GLY A 143 1.78 5.20 -12.13
C GLY A 143 2.04 4.15 -13.20
N GLN A 144 2.69 4.55 -14.30
CA GLN A 144 3.01 3.65 -15.41
C GLN A 144 4.01 2.55 -15.00
N GLU A 145 5.02 2.89 -14.19
CA GLU A 145 5.95 1.91 -13.61
C GLU A 145 5.21 0.88 -12.74
N ALA A 146 4.25 1.33 -11.92
CA ALA A 146 3.44 0.44 -11.09
C ALA A 146 2.60 -0.54 -11.94
N LEU A 147 1.96 -0.06 -13.00
CA LEU A 147 1.19 -0.90 -13.93
C LEU A 147 2.08 -1.92 -14.64
N THR A 148 3.26 -1.49 -15.08
CA THR A 148 4.21 -2.38 -15.75
C THR A 148 4.61 -3.53 -14.83
N LEU A 149 4.98 -3.22 -13.59
CA LEU A 149 5.31 -4.23 -12.58
C LEU A 149 4.12 -5.16 -12.29
N ALA A 150 2.92 -4.59 -12.11
CA ALA A 150 1.73 -5.39 -11.80
C ALA A 150 1.39 -6.39 -12.92
N ARG A 151 1.62 -6.01 -14.19
CA ARG A 151 1.39 -6.88 -15.34
C ARG A 151 2.44 -7.97 -15.49
N GLN A 152 3.69 -7.69 -15.10
CA GLN A 152 4.79 -8.67 -15.18
C GLN A 152 4.62 -9.82 -14.19
N GLU A 153 3.99 -9.58 -13.05
CA GLU A 153 3.93 -10.55 -11.95
C GLU A 153 2.68 -11.47 -11.99
N ASP A 154 1.81 -11.31 -12.98
CA ASP A 154 0.57 -12.11 -13.17
C ASP A 154 -0.26 -12.28 -11.87
N HIS A 155 -0.30 -11.23 -11.04
CA HIS A 155 -1.01 -11.23 -9.78
C HIS A 155 -2.26 -10.33 -9.84
N ILE A 156 -3.40 -10.94 -10.07
CA ILE A 156 -4.68 -10.26 -10.33
C ILE A 156 -5.05 -9.18 -9.30
N PRO A 157 -4.99 -9.44 -7.98
CA PRO A 157 -5.31 -8.39 -7.00
C PRO A 157 -4.39 -7.17 -7.09
N THR A 158 -3.10 -7.37 -7.42
CA THR A 158 -2.14 -6.28 -7.59
C THR A 158 -2.44 -5.47 -8.84
N LEU A 159 -2.82 -6.14 -9.94
CA LEU A 159 -3.20 -5.47 -11.18
C LEU A 159 -4.46 -4.61 -10.97
N ALA A 160 -5.50 -5.17 -10.34
CA ALA A 160 -6.71 -4.43 -10.01
C ALA A 160 -6.41 -3.21 -9.12
N TYR A 161 -5.54 -3.37 -8.13
CA TYR A 161 -5.08 -2.27 -7.27
C TYR A 161 -4.36 -1.18 -8.07
N ALA A 162 -3.43 -1.56 -8.97
CA ALA A 162 -2.70 -0.61 -9.79
C ALA A 162 -3.63 0.15 -10.75
N GLU A 163 -4.52 -0.54 -11.46
CA GLU A 163 -5.49 0.07 -12.38
C GLU A 163 -6.38 1.08 -11.63
N TYR A 164 -6.87 0.74 -10.43
CA TYR A 164 -7.67 1.64 -9.61
C TYR A 164 -6.92 2.93 -9.25
N PHE A 165 -5.72 2.81 -8.67
CA PHE A 165 -4.99 3.98 -8.17
C PHE A 165 -4.40 4.84 -9.29
N VAL A 166 -4.00 4.25 -10.42
CA VAL A 166 -3.57 5.01 -11.61
C VAL A 166 -4.75 5.72 -12.25
N GLY A 167 -5.91 5.06 -12.33
CA GLY A 167 -7.16 5.69 -12.77
C GLY A 167 -7.52 6.93 -11.95
N LEU A 168 -7.33 6.90 -10.61
CA LEU A 168 -7.54 8.08 -9.76
C LEU A 168 -6.58 9.24 -10.11
N VAL A 169 -5.31 8.95 -10.45
CA VAL A 169 -4.37 10.00 -10.89
C VAL A 169 -4.82 10.58 -12.23
N CYS A 170 -5.26 9.75 -13.19
CA CYS A 170 -5.82 10.21 -14.46
C CYS A 170 -7.08 11.08 -14.25
N GLN A 171 -7.96 10.70 -13.33
CA GLN A 171 -9.13 11.48 -12.95
C GLN A 171 -8.74 12.86 -12.40
N CYS A 172 -7.75 12.93 -11.51
CA CYS A 172 -7.21 14.19 -10.98
C CYS A 172 -6.67 15.09 -12.12
N ARG A 173 -6.04 14.48 -13.14
CA ARG A 173 -5.54 15.17 -14.34
C ARG A 173 -6.64 15.59 -15.30
N ARG A 174 -7.89 15.20 -15.06
CA ARG A 174 -9.04 15.38 -15.95
C ARG A 174 -8.85 14.71 -17.32
N ASP A 175 -8.05 13.66 -17.39
CA ASP A 175 -7.89 12.81 -18.57
C ASP A 175 -9.03 11.79 -18.58
N VAL A 176 -10.13 12.19 -19.22
CA VAL A 176 -11.36 11.38 -19.25
C VAL A 176 -11.12 10.05 -19.98
N ALA A 177 -10.37 10.07 -21.10
CA ALA A 177 -10.13 8.88 -21.90
C ALA A 177 -9.28 7.84 -21.13
N ALA A 178 -8.19 8.29 -20.49
CA ALA A 178 -7.37 7.41 -19.67
C ALA A 178 -8.13 6.91 -18.42
N THR A 179 -8.91 7.77 -17.77
CA THR A 179 -9.74 7.36 -16.63
C THR A 179 -10.73 6.27 -17.01
N GLN A 180 -11.43 6.41 -18.14
CA GLN A 180 -12.35 5.40 -18.65
C GLN A 180 -11.63 4.10 -18.98
N ALA A 181 -10.48 4.16 -19.64
CA ALA A 181 -9.71 2.97 -19.98
C ALA A 181 -9.28 2.17 -18.73
N HIS A 182 -8.82 2.84 -17.67
CA HIS A 182 -8.48 2.19 -16.40
C HIS A 182 -9.70 1.61 -15.68
N ALA A 183 -10.86 2.31 -15.72
CA ALA A 183 -12.11 1.79 -15.16
C ALA A 183 -12.58 0.53 -15.90
N ASP A 184 -12.55 0.54 -17.21
CA ASP A 184 -12.94 -0.62 -18.04
C ASP A 184 -12.00 -1.81 -17.81
N ALA A 185 -10.69 -1.57 -17.71
CA ALA A 185 -9.71 -2.61 -17.36
C ALA A 185 -9.99 -3.21 -15.99
N LEU A 186 -10.28 -2.39 -14.99
CA LEU A 186 -10.62 -2.85 -13.64
C LEU A 186 -11.91 -3.68 -13.63
N LEU A 187 -12.95 -3.24 -14.33
CA LEU A 187 -14.21 -3.98 -14.46
C LEU A 187 -14.02 -5.32 -15.16
N ALA A 188 -13.20 -5.37 -16.22
CA ALA A 188 -12.87 -6.62 -16.91
C ALA A 188 -12.16 -7.61 -15.97
N VAL A 189 -11.17 -7.15 -15.20
CA VAL A 189 -10.48 -7.96 -14.20
C VAL A 189 -11.46 -8.47 -13.13
N ALA A 190 -12.33 -7.61 -12.61
CA ALA A 190 -13.32 -7.98 -11.59
C ALA A 190 -14.32 -9.03 -12.11
N ALA A 191 -14.81 -8.87 -13.34
CA ALA A 191 -15.76 -9.79 -13.95
C ALA A 191 -15.17 -11.19 -14.17
N VAL A 192 -13.94 -11.28 -14.67
CA VAL A 192 -13.26 -12.56 -14.94
C VAL A 192 -12.95 -13.30 -13.64
N HIS A 193 -12.53 -12.60 -12.60
CA HIS A 193 -12.03 -13.19 -11.35
C HIS A 193 -13.04 -13.16 -10.20
N ARG A 194 -14.28 -12.73 -10.45
CA ARG A 194 -15.36 -12.63 -9.44
C ARG A 194 -14.91 -11.89 -8.18
N LEU A 195 -14.17 -10.81 -8.36
CA LEU A 195 -13.81 -9.91 -7.29
C LEU A 195 -15.06 -9.05 -6.97
N ALA A 196 -15.74 -9.38 -5.88
CA ALA A 196 -16.90 -8.64 -5.39
C ALA A 196 -16.53 -7.89 -4.12
#